data_300709132bf2a316bf1e14970b8e88b6
#
_entry.id   300709132bf2a316bf1e14970b8e88b6
#
_cell.length_a   1.000
_cell.length_b   1.000
_cell.length_c   1.000
_cell.angle_alpha   90.00
_cell.angle_beta   90.00
_cell.angle_gamma   90.00
#
_symmetry.space_group_name_H-M   'P 1'
#
loop_
_entity.id
_entity.type
_entity.pdbx_description
1 polymer ?
#
loop_
_entity_poly.entity_id
_entity_poly.type
_entity_poly.pdbx_seq_one_letter_code
_entity_poly.pdbx_strand_id
1 'polypeptide(L)'
;MSFISAQPFSSQVFILYLLVALLQRIYFSRRIMLEHRMKRYMFHLQNKVPYTSKDATLILYKARELIEPEVSVRDARISNKYIELDASIAEGIDVKSIIGRIVSIAPLVSYEEIKDHHMEKDKAIERAVQLFNDERYWEAHEVLEQVWKSATGTEKQILNAIILVAAAFVHDEKNEQDICISILQRAGRKLEGATGKYYGIDISRVQDQISEIINSHNIRRFSI
;
A
#
# COMPACT_ATOMS: atom_id res chain seq x y z
N MET A 1 37.52 -15.82 51.67
CA MET A 1 37.57 -15.24 50.29
C MET A 1 37.66 -16.42 49.34
N SER A 2 36.52 -16.80 48.74
CA SER A 2 36.45 -17.88 47.77
C SER A 2 36.47 -17.30 46.36
N PHE A 3 37.51 -17.61 45.62
CA PHE A 3 37.61 -17.25 44.20
C PHE A 3 36.65 -18.12 43.38
N ILE A 4 35.66 -17.49 42.73
CA ILE A 4 34.84 -18.14 41.73
C ILE A 4 35.68 -18.22 40.45
N SER A 5 36.13 -19.40 40.08
CA SER A 5 36.81 -19.63 38.81
C SER A 5 35.79 -19.62 37.68
N ALA A 6 35.89 -18.61 36.80
CA ALA A 6 35.14 -18.59 35.56
C ALA A 6 35.61 -19.75 34.67
N GLN A 7 34.75 -20.70 34.39
CA GLN A 7 34.99 -21.75 33.40
C GLN A 7 35.07 -21.16 32.00
N PRO A 8 36.08 -21.52 31.18
CA PRO A 8 36.15 -21.04 29.80
C PRO A 8 35.01 -21.65 28.98
N PHE A 9 34.27 -20.82 28.27
CA PHE A 9 33.29 -21.23 27.27
C PHE A 9 33.96 -22.26 26.32
N SER A 10 33.31 -23.41 26.10
CA SER A 10 33.87 -24.43 25.22
C SER A 10 34.03 -23.87 23.81
N SER A 11 35.18 -24.14 23.20
CA SER A 11 35.52 -23.70 21.82
C SER A 11 34.45 -24.07 20.81
N GLN A 12 33.67 -25.13 21.05
CA GLN A 12 32.54 -25.55 20.20
C GLN A 12 31.37 -24.57 20.24
N VAL A 13 31.03 -23.99 21.40
CA VAL A 13 29.96 -23.00 21.52
C VAL A 13 30.33 -21.69 20.80
N PHE A 14 31.59 -21.30 20.88
CA PHE A 14 32.11 -20.12 20.21
C PHE A 14 32.11 -20.29 18.67
N ILE A 15 32.47 -21.45 18.15
CA ILE A 15 32.44 -21.79 16.73
C ILE A 15 30.99 -21.79 16.20
N LEU A 16 30.04 -22.34 16.97
CA LEU A 16 28.62 -22.35 16.61
C LEU A 16 28.06 -20.92 16.53
N TYR A 17 28.45 -20.05 17.46
CA TYR A 17 28.05 -18.64 17.48
C TYR A 17 28.59 -17.87 16.26
N LEU A 18 29.84 -18.12 15.88
CA LEU A 18 30.46 -17.54 14.68
C LEU A 18 29.81 -18.04 13.40
N LEU A 19 29.43 -19.32 13.31
CA LEU A 19 28.73 -19.89 12.18
C LEU A 19 27.31 -19.29 12.01
N VAL A 20 26.57 -19.15 13.10
CA VAL A 20 25.26 -18.54 13.10
C VAL A 20 25.36 -17.07 12.69
N ALA A 21 26.31 -16.32 13.23
CA ALA A 21 26.54 -14.92 12.86
C ALA A 21 26.96 -14.76 11.39
N LEU A 22 27.78 -15.69 10.87
CA LEU A 22 28.19 -15.70 9.46
C LEU A 22 27.01 -16.03 8.54
N LEU A 23 26.19 -17.01 8.89
CA LEU A 23 24.97 -17.37 8.16
C LEU A 23 23.96 -16.21 8.15
N GLN A 24 23.77 -15.53 9.29
CA GLN A 24 22.92 -14.34 9.37
C GLN A 24 23.46 -13.20 8.50
N ARG A 25 24.77 -12.99 8.47
CA ARG A 25 25.43 -11.97 7.62
C ARG A 25 25.28 -12.30 6.12
N ILE A 26 25.45 -13.57 5.74
CA ILE A 26 25.27 -14.04 4.36
C ILE A 26 23.81 -13.92 3.95
N TYR A 27 22.87 -14.30 4.82
CA TYR A 27 21.44 -14.18 4.60
C TYR A 27 21.03 -12.70 4.45
N PHE A 28 21.51 -11.83 5.33
CA PHE A 28 21.23 -10.39 5.30
C PHE A 28 21.84 -9.71 4.05
N SER A 29 23.09 -10.06 3.68
CA SER A 29 23.73 -9.54 2.45
C SER A 29 23.03 -10.03 1.17
N ARG A 30 22.61 -11.30 1.12
CA ARG A 30 21.79 -11.82 0.02
C ARG A 30 20.43 -11.13 -0.07
N ARG A 31 19.80 -10.88 1.06
CA ARG A 31 18.51 -10.18 1.11
C ARG A 31 18.63 -8.75 0.59
N ILE A 32 19.65 -7.99 0.99
CA ILE A 32 19.92 -6.63 0.49
C ILE A 32 20.25 -6.66 -1.02
N MET A 33 21.05 -7.61 -1.49
CA MET A 33 21.34 -7.74 -2.93
C MET A 33 20.11 -8.12 -3.76
N LEU A 34 19.19 -8.93 -3.22
CA LEU A 34 17.93 -9.28 -3.86
C LEU A 34 16.95 -8.10 -3.90
N GLU A 35 16.88 -7.29 -2.84
CA GLU A 35 16.02 -6.10 -2.80
C GLU A 35 16.39 -5.06 -3.88
N HIS A 36 17.66 -4.95 -4.28
CA HIS A 36 18.12 -4.05 -5.35
C HIS A 36 17.76 -4.55 -6.78
N ARG A 37 17.23 -5.77 -6.93
CA ARG A 37 16.84 -6.37 -8.19
C ARG A 37 15.37 -6.82 -8.21
N MET A 38 14.55 -6.26 -7.35
CA MET A 38 13.12 -6.60 -7.31
C MET A 38 12.31 -5.55 -8.04
N LYS A 39 11.41 -5.97 -8.91
CA LYS A 39 10.41 -5.14 -9.54
C LYS A 39 9.12 -5.21 -8.74
N ARG A 40 8.49 -4.08 -8.51
CA ARG A 40 7.23 -3.99 -7.77
C ARG A 40 6.06 -4.02 -8.73
N TYR A 41 5.07 -4.83 -8.41
CA TYR A 41 3.86 -5.01 -9.20
C TYR A 41 2.62 -4.81 -8.34
N MET A 42 1.60 -4.21 -8.94
CA MET A 42 0.25 -4.20 -8.42
C MET A 42 -0.61 -5.15 -9.24
N PHE A 43 -1.26 -6.11 -8.58
CA PHE A 43 -2.22 -7.02 -9.21
C PHE A 43 -3.62 -6.66 -8.72
N HIS A 44 -4.55 -6.47 -9.66
CA HIS A 44 -5.96 -6.24 -9.37
C HIS A 44 -6.74 -7.50 -9.72
N LEU A 45 -7.23 -8.18 -8.70
CA LEU A 45 -8.12 -9.32 -8.84
C LEU A 45 -9.57 -8.85 -8.65
N GLN A 46 -10.51 -9.45 -9.35
CA GLN A 46 -11.91 -9.08 -9.26
C GLN A 46 -12.53 -9.58 -7.95
N ASN A 47 -13.10 -8.70 -7.14
CA ASN A 47 -13.80 -9.06 -5.92
C ASN A 47 -15.24 -9.55 -6.22
N LYS A 48 -15.37 -10.73 -6.83
CA LYS A 48 -16.67 -11.36 -7.15
C LYS A 48 -17.31 -12.08 -5.97
N VAL A 49 -16.50 -12.72 -5.15
CA VAL A 49 -16.92 -13.25 -3.86
C VAL A 49 -16.78 -12.07 -2.92
N PRO A 50 -17.80 -11.68 -2.16
CA PRO A 50 -17.75 -10.43 -1.40
C PRO A 50 -16.78 -10.55 -0.21
N TYR A 51 -15.49 -10.56 -0.51
CA TYR A 51 -14.47 -10.30 0.49
C TYR A 51 -14.58 -8.84 0.95
N THR A 52 -14.40 -8.62 2.21
CA THR A 52 -14.42 -7.32 2.85
C THR A 52 -13.03 -6.95 3.33
N SER A 53 -12.81 -5.70 3.73
CA SER A 53 -11.54 -5.29 4.32
C SER A 53 -11.10 -6.15 5.53
N LYS A 54 -12.06 -6.79 6.24
CA LYS A 54 -11.77 -7.74 7.33
C LYS A 54 -11.00 -8.99 6.86
N ASP A 55 -11.12 -9.33 5.59
CA ASP A 55 -10.46 -10.48 4.99
C ASP A 55 -9.06 -10.15 4.45
N ALA A 56 -8.63 -8.88 4.50
CA ALA A 56 -7.35 -8.44 3.92
C ALA A 56 -6.16 -9.22 4.47
N THR A 57 -6.09 -9.42 5.77
CA THR A 57 -5.03 -10.20 6.42
C THR A 57 -5.05 -11.66 5.95
N LEU A 58 -6.23 -12.28 5.85
CA LEU A 58 -6.37 -13.66 5.36
C LEU A 58 -5.90 -13.79 3.92
N ILE A 59 -6.30 -12.85 3.06
CA ILE A 59 -5.90 -12.82 1.64
C ILE A 59 -4.39 -12.61 1.50
N LEU A 60 -3.79 -11.74 2.33
CA LEU A 60 -2.35 -11.53 2.37
C LEU A 60 -1.59 -12.84 2.68
N TYR A 61 -2.01 -13.56 3.73
CA TYR A 61 -1.40 -14.85 4.07
C TYR A 61 -1.58 -15.88 2.96
N LYS A 62 -2.78 -15.98 2.39
CA LYS A 62 -3.06 -16.90 1.28
C LYS A 62 -2.20 -16.58 0.04
N ALA A 63 -2.03 -15.30 -0.29
CA ALA A 63 -1.18 -14.89 -1.39
C ALA A 63 0.29 -15.28 -1.13
N ARG A 64 0.81 -15.04 0.08
CA ARG A 64 2.16 -15.44 0.48
C ARG A 64 2.37 -16.93 0.36
N GLU A 65 1.47 -17.72 0.88
CA GLU A 65 1.53 -19.19 0.81
C GLU A 65 1.58 -19.70 -0.64
N LEU A 66 0.89 -19.03 -1.56
CA LEU A 66 0.84 -19.42 -2.97
C LEU A 66 2.11 -19.07 -3.75
N ILE A 67 2.80 -17.97 -3.44
CA ILE A 67 3.84 -17.41 -4.32
C ILE A 67 5.20 -17.13 -3.64
N GLU A 68 5.31 -17.21 -2.33
CA GLU A 68 6.62 -17.17 -1.65
C GLU A 68 7.33 -18.54 -1.78
N PRO A 69 8.67 -18.58 -1.73
CA PRO A 69 9.62 -17.49 -1.40
C PRO A 69 10.09 -16.63 -2.59
N GLU A 70 9.64 -16.87 -3.80
CA GLU A 70 10.14 -16.21 -5.03
C GLU A 70 9.64 -14.77 -5.15
N VAL A 71 8.57 -14.44 -4.44
CA VAL A 71 7.87 -13.15 -4.46
C VAL A 71 7.63 -12.67 -3.04
N SER A 72 7.95 -11.41 -2.76
CA SER A 72 7.59 -10.79 -1.49
C SER A 72 6.24 -10.08 -1.63
N VAL A 73 5.17 -10.67 -1.11
CA VAL A 73 3.86 -10.00 -1.02
C VAL A 73 3.89 -9.01 0.14
N ARG A 74 3.85 -7.74 -0.20
CA ARG A 74 3.99 -6.60 0.73
C ARG A 74 2.69 -6.32 1.45
N ASP A 75 1.59 -6.27 0.68
CA ASP A 75 0.28 -5.84 1.17
C ASP A 75 -0.86 -6.48 0.38
N ALA A 76 -2.03 -6.57 1.00
CA ALA A 76 -3.29 -6.91 0.37
C ALA A 76 -4.35 -5.90 0.82
N ARG A 77 -5.11 -5.36 -0.13
CA ARG A 77 -6.17 -4.38 0.09
C ARG A 77 -7.45 -4.87 -0.57
N ILE A 78 -8.58 -4.62 0.06
CA ILE A 78 -9.88 -5.10 -0.44
C ILE A 78 -10.86 -3.94 -0.56
N SER A 79 -11.18 -3.57 -1.79
CA SER A 79 -12.25 -2.66 -2.13
C SER A 79 -13.53 -3.41 -2.51
N ASN A 80 -14.60 -2.69 -2.84
CA ASN A 80 -15.81 -3.36 -3.35
C ASN A 80 -15.55 -4.01 -4.72
N LYS A 81 -14.68 -3.42 -5.53
CA LYS A 81 -14.37 -3.86 -6.89
C LYS A 81 -13.21 -4.83 -6.96
N TYR A 82 -12.15 -4.61 -6.15
CA TYR A 82 -10.89 -5.28 -6.32
C TYR A 82 -10.35 -5.90 -5.02
N ILE A 83 -9.59 -6.95 -5.21
CA ILE A 83 -8.58 -7.42 -4.27
C ILE A 83 -7.24 -7.00 -4.89
N GLU A 84 -6.53 -6.06 -4.26
CA GLU A 84 -5.22 -5.61 -4.71
C GLU A 84 -4.13 -6.37 -3.95
N LEU A 85 -3.16 -6.89 -4.71
CA LEU A 85 -1.94 -7.50 -4.15
C LEU A 85 -0.74 -6.67 -4.60
N ASP A 86 -0.03 -6.11 -3.62
CA ASP A 86 1.23 -5.40 -3.81
C ASP A 86 2.39 -6.36 -3.60
N ALA A 87 3.15 -6.64 -4.65
CA ALA A 87 4.18 -7.65 -4.60
C ALA A 87 5.49 -7.20 -5.26
N SER A 88 6.60 -7.58 -4.64
CA SER A 88 7.93 -7.41 -5.21
C SER A 88 8.44 -8.75 -5.76
N ILE A 89 8.77 -8.79 -7.05
CA ILE A 89 9.16 -9.98 -7.80
C ILE A 89 10.64 -9.86 -8.18
N ALA A 90 11.43 -10.89 -7.91
CA ALA A 90 12.83 -10.90 -8.26
C ALA A 90 13.01 -10.87 -9.79
N GLU A 91 14.06 -10.20 -10.26
CA GLU A 91 14.41 -10.15 -11.67
C GLU A 91 14.67 -11.58 -12.19
N GLY A 92 14.11 -11.89 -13.37
CA GLY A 92 14.19 -13.22 -13.97
C GLY A 92 13.03 -14.16 -13.65
N ILE A 93 12.15 -13.81 -12.71
CA ILE A 93 10.91 -14.56 -12.46
C ILE A 93 9.86 -14.13 -13.49
N ASP A 94 9.24 -15.12 -14.14
CA ASP A 94 8.13 -14.87 -15.07
C ASP A 94 6.85 -14.48 -14.30
N VAL A 95 6.42 -13.24 -14.49
CA VAL A 95 5.18 -12.70 -13.87
C VAL A 95 3.96 -13.56 -14.22
N LYS A 96 3.93 -14.19 -15.41
CA LYS A 96 2.81 -15.07 -15.81
C LYS A 96 2.71 -16.30 -14.91
N SER A 97 3.83 -16.83 -14.44
CA SER A 97 3.81 -17.96 -13.48
C SER A 97 3.19 -17.56 -12.15
N ILE A 98 3.45 -16.33 -11.69
CA ILE A 98 2.85 -15.77 -10.48
C ILE A 98 1.35 -15.56 -10.66
N ILE A 99 0.95 -14.98 -11.80
CA ILE A 99 -0.46 -14.81 -12.17
C ILE A 99 -1.19 -16.15 -12.14
N GLY A 100 -0.61 -17.21 -12.71
CA GLY A 100 -1.19 -18.56 -12.71
C GLY A 100 -1.53 -19.10 -11.32
N ARG A 101 -0.78 -18.68 -10.29
CA ARG A 101 -1.01 -19.07 -8.89
C ARG A 101 -2.06 -18.17 -8.21
N ILE A 102 -1.94 -16.84 -8.33
CA ILE A 102 -2.83 -15.90 -7.63
C ILE A 102 -4.27 -15.90 -8.16
N VAL A 103 -4.52 -16.33 -9.40
CA VAL A 103 -5.87 -16.45 -9.95
C VAL A 103 -6.72 -17.50 -9.21
N SER A 104 -6.13 -18.35 -8.37
CA SER A 104 -6.87 -19.23 -7.46
C SER A 104 -7.53 -18.46 -6.31
N ILE A 105 -7.13 -17.23 -6.03
CA ILE A 105 -7.78 -16.33 -5.05
C ILE A 105 -9.01 -15.71 -5.68
N ALA A 106 -8.84 -15.06 -6.83
CA ALA A 106 -9.91 -14.44 -7.62
C ALA A 106 -9.42 -14.16 -9.05
N PRO A 107 -10.32 -13.99 -10.04
CA PRO A 107 -9.94 -13.70 -11.41
C PRO A 107 -9.10 -12.42 -11.54
N LEU A 108 -8.00 -12.47 -12.30
CA LEU A 108 -7.20 -11.30 -12.61
C LEU A 108 -7.96 -10.33 -13.54
N VAL A 109 -7.98 -9.04 -13.20
CA VAL A 109 -8.48 -7.96 -14.04
C VAL A 109 -7.34 -7.29 -14.76
N SER A 110 -6.30 -6.88 -14.02
CA SER A 110 -5.12 -6.21 -14.56
C SER A 110 -3.92 -6.41 -13.63
N TYR A 111 -2.75 -6.16 -14.16
CA TYR A 111 -1.52 -6.00 -13.37
C TYR A 111 -0.62 -4.97 -14.04
N GLU A 112 0.19 -4.29 -13.25
CA GLU A 112 1.15 -3.33 -13.76
C GLU A 112 2.42 -3.31 -12.91
N GLU A 113 3.56 -3.08 -13.56
CA GLU A 113 4.83 -2.80 -12.89
C GLU A 113 4.80 -1.35 -12.39
N ILE A 114 5.00 -1.16 -11.09
CA ILE A 114 5.02 0.16 -10.49
C ILE A 114 6.34 0.83 -10.83
N LYS A 115 6.26 1.89 -11.64
CA LYS A 115 7.39 2.71 -12.07
C LYS A 115 7.08 4.18 -11.82
N ASP A 116 8.11 4.95 -11.60
CA ASP A 116 7.99 6.41 -11.59
C ASP A 116 7.70 6.88 -13.03
N HIS A 117 6.46 7.25 -13.29
CA HIS A 117 6.05 7.86 -14.56
C HIS A 117 5.87 9.36 -14.35
N HIS A 118 6.72 10.16 -15.00
CA HIS A 118 6.45 11.60 -15.05
C HIS A 118 5.28 11.86 -15.99
N MET A 119 4.23 12.46 -15.46
CA MET A 119 3.00 12.79 -16.20
C MET A 119 2.76 14.29 -16.13
N GLU A 120 2.25 14.86 -17.23
CA GLU A 120 1.77 16.25 -17.25
C GLU A 120 0.69 16.45 -16.18
N LYS A 121 0.72 17.59 -15.48
CA LYS A 121 -0.12 17.89 -14.31
C LYS A 121 -1.60 17.60 -14.56
N ASP A 122 -2.17 18.15 -15.63
CA ASP A 122 -3.59 18.06 -15.91
C ASP A 122 -4.01 16.59 -16.14
N LYS A 123 -3.22 15.87 -16.93
CA LYS A 123 -3.44 14.43 -17.18
C LYS A 123 -3.27 13.58 -15.91
N ALA A 124 -2.34 13.96 -15.06
CA ALA A 124 -2.12 13.28 -13.80
C ALA A 124 -3.32 13.43 -12.86
N ILE A 125 -3.89 14.64 -12.77
CA ILE A 125 -5.07 14.89 -11.93
C ILE A 125 -6.30 14.15 -12.49
N GLU A 126 -6.55 14.23 -13.80
CA GLU A 126 -7.63 13.48 -14.45
C GLU A 126 -7.49 11.97 -14.21
N ARG A 127 -6.28 11.44 -14.37
CA ARG A 127 -5.99 10.03 -14.10
C ARG A 127 -6.23 9.66 -12.65
N ALA A 128 -5.82 10.51 -11.71
CA ALA A 128 -6.02 10.27 -10.29
C ALA A 128 -7.51 10.25 -9.91
N VAL A 129 -8.33 11.14 -10.50
CA VAL A 129 -9.80 11.15 -10.31
C VAL A 129 -10.41 9.84 -10.83
N GLN A 130 -9.99 9.38 -12.02
CA GLN A 130 -10.46 8.11 -12.56
C GLN A 130 -10.10 6.93 -11.66
N LEU A 131 -8.83 6.86 -11.19
CA LEU A 131 -8.36 5.82 -10.28
C LEU A 131 -9.12 5.84 -8.95
N PHE A 132 -9.31 7.02 -8.38
CA PHE A 132 -10.06 7.19 -7.13
C PHE A 132 -11.50 6.67 -7.27
N ASN A 133 -12.21 7.09 -8.33
CA ASN A 133 -13.58 6.69 -8.61
C ASN A 133 -13.70 5.20 -9.02
N ASP A 134 -12.59 4.59 -9.41
CA ASP A 134 -12.50 3.15 -9.65
C ASP A 134 -12.06 2.34 -8.42
N GLU A 135 -11.98 2.98 -7.27
CA GLU A 135 -11.54 2.36 -5.99
C GLU A 135 -10.09 1.84 -6.03
N ARG A 136 -9.23 2.43 -6.84
CA ARG A 136 -7.78 2.20 -6.92
C ARG A 136 -7.06 3.30 -6.14
N TYR A 137 -7.34 3.38 -4.83
CA TYR A 137 -6.96 4.53 -4.00
C TYR A 137 -5.47 4.68 -3.82
N TRP A 138 -4.73 3.57 -3.71
CA TRP A 138 -3.28 3.63 -3.58
C TRP A 138 -2.65 4.28 -4.81
N GLU A 139 -3.08 3.90 -6.01
CA GLU A 139 -2.55 4.48 -7.25
C GLU A 139 -2.96 5.95 -7.43
N ALA A 140 -4.20 6.29 -7.08
CA ALA A 140 -4.65 7.68 -7.07
C ALA A 140 -3.77 8.56 -6.16
N HIS A 141 -3.42 8.05 -4.97
CA HIS A 141 -2.50 8.68 -4.04
C HIS A 141 -1.11 8.92 -4.68
N GLU A 142 -0.49 7.88 -5.25
CA GLU A 142 0.85 7.96 -5.87
C GLU A 142 0.89 8.98 -7.03
N VAL A 143 -0.12 8.97 -7.89
CA VAL A 143 -0.22 9.92 -9.00
C VAL A 143 -0.35 11.35 -8.51
N LEU A 144 -1.19 11.61 -7.49
CA LEU A 144 -1.37 12.95 -6.92
C LEU A 144 -0.14 13.45 -6.18
N GLU A 145 0.63 12.57 -5.52
CA GLU A 145 1.87 12.98 -4.86
C GLU A 145 2.89 13.58 -5.83
N GLN A 146 2.97 13.07 -7.06
CA GLN A 146 3.87 13.62 -8.08
C GLN A 146 3.51 15.08 -8.41
N VAL A 147 2.21 15.37 -8.56
CA VAL A 147 1.71 16.73 -8.81
C VAL A 147 1.93 17.62 -7.59
N TRP A 148 1.63 17.11 -6.39
CA TRP A 148 1.73 17.85 -5.15
C TRP A 148 3.15 18.36 -4.85
N LYS A 149 4.18 17.63 -5.24
CA LYS A 149 5.60 18.03 -5.04
C LYS A 149 5.90 19.41 -5.65
N SER A 150 5.30 19.73 -6.79
CA SER A 150 5.51 21.00 -7.51
C SER A 150 4.43 22.06 -7.22
N ALA A 151 3.32 21.70 -6.56
CA ALA A 151 2.23 22.62 -6.26
C ALA A 151 2.57 23.58 -5.12
N THR A 152 1.96 24.77 -5.10
CA THR A 152 2.14 25.79 -4.08
C THR A 152 0.79 26.39 -3.63
N GLY A 153 0.80 27.13 -2.51
CA GLY A 153 -0.36 27.85 -2.03
C GLY A 153 -1.59 26.98 -1.75
N THR A 154 -2.76 27.50 -2.08
CA THR A 154 -4.07 26.82 -1.88
C THR A 154 -4.17 25.54 -2.67
N GLU A 155 -3.61 25.50 -3.88
CA GLU A 155 -3.58 24.28 -4.69
C GLU A 155 -2.89 23.12 -3.97
N LYS A 156 -1.74 23.40 -3.37
CA LYS A 156 -0.99 22.40 -2.58
C LYS A 156 -1.81 21.86 -1.41
N GLN A 157 -2.62 22.72 -0.77
CA GLN A 157 -3.48 22.31 0.34
C GLN A 157 -4.62 21.40 -0.14
N ILE A 158 -5.29 21.75 -1.26
CA ILE A 158 -6.34 20.93 -1.85
C ILE A 158 -5.80 19.56 -2.28
N LEU A 159 -4.69 19.53 -3.02
CA LEU A 159 -4.04 18.28 -3.43
C LEU A 159 -3.68 17.41 -2.22
N ASN A 160 -3.08 18.03 -1.19
CA ASN A 160 -2.74 17.31 0.04
C ASN A 160 -3.96 16.69 0.72
N ALA A 161 -5.09 17.40 0.72
CA ALA A 161 -6.34 16.87 1.27
C ALA A 161 -6.86 15.67 0.48
N ILE A 162 -6.88 15.75 -0.86
CA ILE A 162 -7.34 14.66 -1.71
C ILE A 162 -6.42 13.44 -1.59
N ILE A 163 -5.09 13.64 -1.51
CA ILE A 163 -4.10 12.61 -1.22
C ILE A 163 -4.42 11.92 0.12
N LEU A 164 -4.73 12.71 1.16
CA LEU A 164 -5.09 12.16 2.46
C LEU A 164 -6.40 11.37 2.41
N VAL A 165 -7.41 11.80 1.63
CA VAL A 165 -8.64 11.02 1.46
C VAL A 165 -8.35 9.68 0.78
N ALA A 166 -7.54 9.67 -0.27
CA ALA A 166 -7.13 8.42 -0.92
C ALA A 166 -6.36 7.51 0.05
N ALA A 167 -5.39 8.06 0.82
CA ALA A 167 -4.66 7.31 1.83
C ALA A 167 -5.59 6.76 2.94
N ALA A 168 -6.60 7.50 3.35
CA ALA A 168 -7.59 7.04 4.33
C ALA A 168 -8.32 5.80 3.82
N PHE A 169 -8.76 5.78 2.56
CA PHE A 169 -9.43 4.61 2.00
C PHE A 169 -8.48 3.43 1.77
N VAL A 170 -7.20 3.65 1.50
CA VAL A 170 -6.19 2.58 1.54
C VAL A 170 -6.15 1.89 2.91
N HIS A 171 -6.23 2.65 4.01
CA HIS A 171 -6.31 2.10 5.36
C HIS A 171 -7.63 1.38 5.63
N ASP A 172 -8.76 1.92 5.13
CA ASP A 172 -10.06 1.22 5.21
C ASP A 172 -10.01 -0.15 4.50
N GLU A 173 -9.38 -0.24 3.33
CA GLU A 173 -9.20 -1.50 2.58
C GLU A 173 -8.37 -2.55 3.32
N LYS A 174 -7.62 -2.15 4.33
CA LYS A 174 -6.81 -3.00 5.21
C LYS A 174 -7.48 -3.29 6.55
N ASN A 175 -8.74 -2.87 6.73
CA ASN A 175 -9.48 -2.94 7.99
C ASN A 175 -8.86 -2.11 9.14
N GLU A 176 -8.19 -1.01 8.80
CA GLU A 176 -7.55 -0.09 9.74
C GLU A 176 -8.44 1.16 9.93
N GLN A 177 -9.67 0.97 10.42
CA GLN A 177 -10.72 1.99 10.44
C GLN A 177 -10.35 3.20 11.28
N ASP A 178 -9.73 3.04 12.45
CA ASP A 178 -9.32 4.15 13.31
C ASP A 178 -8.28 5.04 12.61
N ILE A 179 -7.35 4.43 11.87
CA ILE A 179 -6.35 5.15 11.09
C ILE A 179 -7.04 5.91 9.96
N CYS A 180 -8.00 5.27 9.26
CA CYS A 180 -8.80 5.90 8.22
C CYS A 180 -9.48 7.17 8.74
N ILE A 181 -10.22 7.09 9.84
CA ILE A 181 -10.91 8.23 10.45
C ILE A 181 -9.91 9.34 10.83
N SER A 182 -8.79 8.99 11.44
CA SER A 182 -7.75 9.97 11.83
C SER A 182 -7.18 10.72 10.62
N ILE A 183 -6.97 10.01 9.49
CA ILE A 183 -6.48 10.63 8.25
C ILE A 183 -7.56 11.50 7.62
N LEU A 184 -8.84 11.08 7.60
CA LEU A 184 -9.97 11.89 7.12
C LEU A 184 -10.11 13.19 7.92
N GLN A 185 -9.95 13.17 9.25
CA GLN A 185 -9.93 14.39 10.08
C GLN A 185 -8.83 15.36 9.64
N ARG A 186 -7.65 14.85 9.30
CA ARG A 186 -6.55 15.67 8.77
C ARG A 186 -6.88 16.24 7.40
N ALA A 187 -7.52 15.45 6.51
CA ALA A 187 -7.98 15.90 5.21
C ALA A 187 -8.99 17.03 5.32
N GLY A 188 -10.01 16.89 6.21
CA GLY A 188 -11.00 17.92 6.47
C GLY A 188 -10.39 19.26 6.90
N ARG A 189 -9.43 19.23 7.85
CA ARG A 189 -8.71 20.44 8.26
C ARG A 189 -7.93 21.11 7.12
N LYS A 190 -7.43 20.34 6.15
CA LYS A 190 -6.74 20.91 4.97
C LYS A 190 -7.68 21.61 4.00
N LEU A 191 -8.96 21.25 4.00
CA LEU A 191 -9.98 21.84 3.14
C LEU A 191 -10.72 22.99 3.80
N GLU A 192 -10.47 23.31 5.07
CA GLU A 192 -11.13 24.43 5.76
C GLU A 192 -10.99 25.73 4.97
N GLY A 193 -12.15 26.36 4.67
CA GLY A 193 -12.21 27.58 3.87
C GLY A 193 -12.00 27.41 2.36
N ALA A 194 -11.70 26.23 1.89
CA ALA A 194 -11.64 25.95 0.45
C ALA A 194 -13.05 25.71 -0.10
N THR A 195 -13.36 26.29 -1.27
CA THR A 195 -14.67 26.18 -1.93
C THR A 195 -14.50 26.04 -3.43
N GLY A 196 -15.60 25.71 -4.12
CA GLY A 196 -15.62 25.63 -5.58
C GLY A 196 -15.14 24.29 -6.12
N LYS A 197 -14.67 24.30 -7.36
CA LYS A 197 -14.24 23.08 -8.06
C LYS A 197 -12.74 23.13 -8.36
N TYR A 198 -12.09 22.00 -8.19
CA TYR A 198 -10.69 21.77 -8.56
C TYR A 198 -10.62 20.58 -9.52
N TYR A 199 -10.33 20.82 -10.80
CA TYR A 199 -10.33 19.80 -11.88
C TYR A 199 -11.61 18.93 -11.90
N GLY A 200 -12.76 19.56 -11.73
CA GLY A 200 -14.06 18.86 -11.66
C GLY A 200 -14.44 18.33 -10.28
N ILE A 201 -13.50 18.20 -9.36
CA ILE A 201 -13.74 17.79 -7.98
C ILE A 201 -14.47 18.90 -7.24
N ASP A 202 -15.66 18.61 -6.73
CA ASP A 202 -16.42 19.54 -5.88
C ASP A 202 -15.89 19.49 -4.44
N ILE A 203 -15.19 20.54 -4.06
CA ILE A 203 -14.50 20.59 -2.75
C ILE A 203 -15.49 20.59 -1.58
N SER A 204 -16.62 21.30 -1.72
CA SER A 204 -17.63 21.33 -0.68
C SER A 204 -18.26 19.95 -0.47
N ARG A 205 -18.56 19.25 -1.55
CA ARG A 205 -19.05 17.87 -1.48
C ARG A 205 -18.07 16.92 -0.80
N VAL A 206 -16.76 17.05 -1.10
CA VAL A 206 -15.74 16.23 -0.42
C VAL A 206 -15.70 16.52 1.08
N GLN A 207 -15.81 17.80 1.49
CA GLN A 207 -15.89 18.20 2.90
C GLN A 207 -17.10 17.58 3.61
N ASP A 208 -18.28 17.63 2.96
CA ASP A 208 -19.52 17.07 3.50
C ASP A 208 -19.40 15.56 3.70
N GLN A 209 -18.86 14.83 2.72
CA GLN A 209 -18.65 13.39 2.81
C GLN A 209 -17.65 13.02 3.94
N ILE A 210 -16.54 13.76 4.07
CA ILE A 210 -15.59 13.57 5.16
C ILE A 210 -16.28 13.81 6.51
N SER A 211 -17.05 14.88 6.65
CA SER A 211 -17.75 15.24 7.87
C SER A 211 -18.80 14.19 8.26
N GLU A 212 -19.55 13.67 7.28
CA GLU A 212 -20.52 12.59 7.50
C GLU A 212 -19.84 11.32 8.04
N ILE A 213 -18.72 10.91 7.44
CA ILE A 213 -17.97 9.73 7.88
C ILE A 213 -17.45 9.92 9.31
N ILE A 214 -16.83 11.07 9.61
CA ILE A 214 -16.28 11.37 10.93
C ILE A 214 -17.37 11.35 12.01
N ASN A 215 -18.52 11.97 11.74
CA ASN A 215 -19.62 12.09 12.71
C ASN A 215 -20.35 10.76 12.94
N SER A 216 -20.52 9.97 11.88
CA SER A 216 -21.23 8.68 11.96
C SER A 216 -20.35 7.51 12.36
N HIS A 217 -19.02 7.64 12.26
CA HIS A 217 -18.05 6.55 12.37
C HIS A 217 -18.36 5.38 11.40
N ASN A 218 -19.12 5.67 10.35
CA ASN A 218 -19.46 4.71 9.30
C ASN A 218 -18.73 5.08 8.00
N ILE A 219 -17.68 4.34 7.70
CA ILE A 219 -16.86 4.62 6.52
C ILE A 219 -17.63 4.20 5.28
N ARG A 220 -18.01 5.18 4.47
CA ARG A 220 -18.62 5.01 3.16
C ARG A 220 -17.70 5.60 2.10
N ARG A 221 -17.31 4.77 1.15
CA ARG A 221 -16.52 5.23 0.00
C ARG A 221 -17.39 6.08 -0.91
N PHE A 222 -16.84 7.16 -1.45
CA PHE A 222 -17.52 8.10 -2.31
C PHE A 222 -16.67 8.43 -3.54
N SER A 223 -17.29 9.01 -4.57
CA SER A 223 -16.61 9.51 -5.77
C SER A 223 -16.32 11.01 -5.66
N ILE A 224 -15.21 11.45 -6.24
CA ILE A 224 -14.77 12.85 -6.29
C ILE A 224 -14.92 13.46 -7.67
#